data_a84ddeaa54f633e1d321a32fb3635591
#
_entry.id   a84ddeaa54f633e1d321a32fb3635591
#
_cell.length_a   1.000
_cell.length_b   1.000
_cell.length_c   1.000
_cell.angle_alpha   90.00
_cell.angle_beta   90.00
_cell.angle_gamma   90.00
#
_symmetry.space_group_name_H-M   'P 1'
#
loop_
_entity.id
_entity.type
_entity.pdbx_description
1 polymer ?
#
loop_
_entity_poly.entity_id
_entity_poly.type
_entity_poly.pdbx_seq_one_letter_code
_entity_poly.pdbx_strand_id
1 'polypeptide(L)'
;MNETKKLIQQITEGIQDKKGKKIVIADLTRIDDTICNYFVICQGNSPSQVSAIVESVKDFTRKGANSKPFAIDGLRNAEWVAMDYSDVLVHVFQPEAREFYNLEH
;
A
#
# COMPACT_ATOMS: atom_id res chain seq x y z
N MET A 1 3.05 10.41 19.34
CA MET A 1 2.81 9.32 18.39
C MET A 1 3.54 9.61 17.09
N ASN A 2 4.15 8.60 16.53
CA ASN A 2 4.92 8.71 15.29
C ASN A 2 3.97 8.91 14.11
N GLU A 3 4.25 9.90 13.28
CA GLU A 3 3.43 10.19 12.09
C GLU A 3 3.42 9.03 11.11
N THR A 4 4.52 8.28 11.01
CA THR A 4 4.61 7.12 10.14
C THR A 4 3.67 6.01 10.61
N LYS A 5 3.57 5.78 11.91
CA LYS A 5 2.62 4.79 12.45
C LYS A 5 1.18 5.19 12.16
N LYS A 6 0.87 6.47 12.29
CA LYS A 6 -0.46 6.99 11.98
C LYS A 6 -0.79 6.81 10.51
N LEU A 7 0.19 7.08 9.64
CA LEU A 7 0.04 6.87 8.21
C LEU A 7 -0.24 5.41 7.89
N ILE A 8 0.54 4.49 8.45
CA ILE A 8 0.36 3.04 8.22
C ILE A 8 -1.01 2.59 8.72
N GLN A 9 -1.45 3.10 9.86
CA GLN A 9 -2.78 2.79 10.40
C GLN A 9 -3.87 3.20 9.42
N GLN A 10 -3.81 4.40 8.87
CA GLN A 10 -4.80 4.89 7.92
C GLN A 10 -4.75 4.12 6.59
N ILE A 11 -3.55 3.76 6.13
CA ILE A 11 -3.40 2.91 4.95
C ILE A 11 -4.10 1.58 5.18
N THR A 12 -3.85 0.95 6.31
CA THR A 12 -4.44 -0.34 6.66
C THR A 12 -5.95 -0.27 6.73
N GLU A 13 -6.49 0.76 7.38
CA GLU A 13 -7.93 0.95 7.48
C GLU A 13 -8.57 1.18 6.11
N GLY A 14 -7.89 1.93 5.24
CA GLY A 14 -8.37 2.14 3.88
C GLY A 14 -8.41 0.84 3.08
N ILE A 15 -7.40 -0.01 3.25
CA ILE A 15 -7.38 -1.32 2.59
C ILE A 15 -8.54 -2.19 3.10
N GLN A 16 -8.74 -2.22 4.40
CA GLN A 16 -9.79 -3.02 5.02
C GLN A 16 -11.19 -2.56 4.62
N ASP A 17 -11.37 -1.25 4.45
CA ASP A 17 -12.65 -0.69 4.06
C ASP A 17 -13.15 -1.24 2.72
N LYS A 18 -12.24 -1.57 1.82
CA LYS A 18 -12.56 -2.15 0.51
C LYS A 18 -12.25 -3.65 0.46
N LYS A 19 -12.13 -4.29 1.63
CA LYS A 19 -11.95 -5.73 1.76
C LYS A 19 -10.68 -6.25 1.11
N GLY A 20 -9.63 -5.44 1.10
CA GLY A 20 -8.32 -5.90 0.70
C GLY A 20 -7.83 -7.01 1.61
N LYS A 21 -7.14 -7.99 1.05
CA LYS A 21 -6.80 -9.22 1.76
C LYS A 21 -5.31 -9.39 1.92
N LYS A 22 -4.92 -10.27 2.85
CA LYS A 22 -3.54 -10.69 3.09
C LYS A 22 -2.62 -9.51 3.28
N ILE A 23 -3.00 -8.62 4.19
CA ILE A 23 -2.22 -7.41 4.48
C ILE A 23 -0.96 -7.81 5.24
N VAL A 24 0.19 -7.38 4.71
CA VAL A 24 1.49 -7.59 5.35
C VAL A 24 2.18 -6.24 5.47
N ILE A 25 2.72 -5.95 6.64
CA ILE A 25 3.50 -4.76 6.88
C ILE A 25 4.94 -5.20 7.12
N ALA A 26 5.83 -4.86 6.19
CA ALA A 26 7.24 -5.21 6.30
C ALA A 26 8.02 -4.02 6.83
N ASP A 27 8.74 -4.23 7.93
CA ASP A 27 9.58 -3.21 8.55
C ASP A 27 10.98 -3.31 7.93
N LEU A 28 11.38 -2.28 7.20
CA LEU A 28 12.66 -2.21 6.50
C LEU A 28 13.66 -1.31 7.21
N THR A 29 13.33 -0.82 8.41
CA THR A 29 14.16 0.16 9.10
C THR A 29 15.55 -0.36 9.47
N ARG A 30 15.73 -1.68 9.52
CA ARG A 30 17.03 -2.31 9.84
C ARG A 30 17.84 -2.70 8.61
N ILE A 31 17.34 -2.42 7.43
CA ILE A 31 18.02 -2.71 6.18
C ILE A 31 18.65 -1.43 5.66
N ASP A 32 19.97 -1.45 5.47
CA ASP A 32 20.69 -0.29 4.97
C ASP A 32 20.35 -0.03 3.49
N ASP A 33 20.39 1.23 3.11
CA ASP A 33 20.20 1.66 1.72
C ASP A 33 18.83 1.34 1.12
N THR A 34 17.78 1.26 1.96
CA THR A 34 16.43 1.11 1.45
C THR A 34 15.89 2.47 1.02
N ILE A 35 14.98 2.45 0.03
CA ILE A 35 14.34 3.66 -0.47
C ILE A 35 13.17 4.11 0.42
N CYS A 36 12.72 3.24 1.33
CA CYS A 36 11.65 3.56 2.27
C CYS A 36 11.81 2.71 3.53
N ASN A 37 11.06 3.07 4.56
CA ASN A 37 11.16 2.39 5.86
C ASN A 37 10.20 1.23 6.01
N TYR A 38 9.10 1.24 5.28
CA TYR A 38 8.07 0.21 5.39
C TYR A 38 7.46 -0.11 4.03
N PHE A 39 7.15 -1.39 3.82
CA PHE A 39 6.24 -1.82 2.76
C PHE A 39 4.91 -2.19 3.42
N VAL A 40 3.81 -1.79 2.82
CA VAL A 40 2.49 -2.32 3.14
C VAL A 40 2.01 -3.05 1.89
N ILE A 41 1.79 -4.35 2.00
CA ILE A 41 1.43 -5.20 0.87
C ILE A 41 0.05 -5.78 1.10
N CYS A 42 -0.80 -5.75 0.10
CA CYS A 42 -2.13 -6.34 0.18
C CYS A 42 -2.56 -6.79 -1.21
N GLN A 43 -3.74 -7.38 -1.30
CA GLN A 43 -4.24 -7.83 -2.59
C GLN A 43 -5.73 -7.59 -2.75
N GLY A 44 -6.12 -7.41 -4.01
CA GLY A 44 -7.51 -7.36 -4.45
C GLY A 44 -7.68 -8.38 -5.56
N ASN A 45 -8.87 -8.94 -5.70
CA ASN A 45 -9.13 -10.06 -6.61
C ASN A 45 -9.44 -9.66 -8.05
N SER A 46 -9.54 -8.37 -8.31
CA SER A 46 -9.88 -7.88 -9.66
C SER A 46 -9.27 -6.49 -9.86
N PRO A 47 -9.12 -6.04 -11.10
CA PRO A 47 -8.68 -4.66 -11.35
C PRO A 47 -9.57 -3.63 -10.66
N SER A 48 -10.88 -3.86 -10.65
CA SER A 48 -11.83 -2.95 -9.99
C SER A 48 -11.58 -2.87 -8.50
N GLN A 49 -11.34 -4.01 -7.85
CA GLN A 49 -11.07 -4.02 -6.42
C GLN A 49 -9.73 -3.36 -6.11
N VAL A 50 -8.70 -3.63 -6.90
CA VAL A 50 -7.40 -2.97 -6.72
C VAL A 50 -7.55 -1.46 -6.81
N SER A 51 -8.26 -0.96 -7.82
CA SER A 51 -8.50 0.47 -7.97
C SER A 51 -9.30 1.05 -6.82
N ALA A 52 -10.31 0.32 -6.34
CA ALA A 52 -11.11 0.75 -5.20
C ALA A 52 -10.26 0.84 -3.92
N ILE A 53 -9.37 -0.12 -3.70
CA ILE A 53 -8.45 -0.09 -2.57
C ILE A 53 -7.55 1.14 -2.64
N VAL A 54 -6.98 1.41 -3.81
CA VAL A 54 -6.12 2.57 -4.01
C VAL A 54 -6.84 3.87 -3.68
N GLU A 55 -8.06 4.05 -4.18
CA GLU A 55 -8.85 5.27 -3.90
C GLU A 55 -9.20 5.37 -2.42
N SER A 56 -9.53 4.26 -1.79
CA SER A 56 -9.86 4.22 -0.37
C SER A 56 -8.64 4.61 0.48
N VAL A 57 -7.47 4.08 0.15
CA VAL A 57 -6.22 4.42 0.86
C VAL A 57 -5.93 5.92 0.72
N LYS A 58 -6.09 6.48 -0.47
CA LYS A 58 -5.92 7.92 -0.69
C LYS A 58 -6.83 8.73 0.22
N ASP A 59 -8.11 8.36 0.31
CA ASP A 59 -9.08 9.08 1.13
C ASP A 59 -8.76 8.97 2.62
N PHE A 60 -8.45 7.78 3.09
CA PHE A 60 -8.15 7.56 4.51
C PHE A 60 -6.89 8.30 4.94
N THR A 61 -5.85 8.27 4.13
CA THR A 61 -4.59 8.94 4.48
C THR A 61 -4.75 10.46 4.42
N ARG A 62 -5.55 10.97 3.50
CA ARG A 62 -5.82 12.41 3.41
C ARG A 62 -6.58 12.90 4.64
N LYS A 63 -7.62 12.17 5.03
CA LYS A 63 -8.49 12.58 6.14
C LYS A 63 -7.89 12.28 7.51
N GLY A 64 -7.27 11.12 7.66
CA GLY A 64 -6.80 10.64 8.97
C GLY A 64 -5.34 10.88 9.27
N ALA A 65 -4.51 11.16 8.27
CA ALA A 65 -3.08 11.36 8.45
C ALA A 65 -2.56 12.61 7.74
N ASN A 66 -3.44 13.38 7.14
CA ASN A 66 -3.10 14.60 6.40
C ASN A 66 -1.97 14.34 5.39
N SER A 67 -2.04 13.21 4.70
CA SER A 67 -1.01 12.78 3.76
C SER A 67 -1.62 12.35 2.44
N LYS A 68 -0.85 12.51 1.38
CA LYS A 68 -1.22 12.02 0.05
C LYS A 68 0.02 11.40 -0.60
N PRO A 69 -0.15 10.44 -1.51
CA PRO A 69 1.01 9.84 -2.16
C PRO A 69 1.70 10.82 -3.09
N PHE A 70 3.03 10.73 -3.17
CA PHE A 70 3.82 11.49 -4.13
C PHE A 70 3.63 10.98 -5.55
N ALA A 71 3.44 9.67 -5.69
CA ALA A 71 3.28 9.02 -6.98
C ALA A 71 2.46 7.77 -6.84
N ILE A 72 1.71 7.43 -7.87
CA ILE A 72 0.96 6.18 -7.96
C ILE A 72 1.24 5.60 -9.34
N ASP A 73 1.78 4.39 -9.38
CA ASP A 73 2.11 3.70 -10.62
C ASP A 73 1.32 2.40 -10.74
N GLY A 74 0.94 2.05 -11.97
CA GLY A 74 0.32 0.76 -12.26
C GLY A 74 -1.19 0.76 -12.32
N LEU A 75 -1.85 1.91 -12.17
CA LEU A 75 -3.32 1.99 -12.20
C LEU A 75 -3.93 1.52 -13.52
N ARG A 76 -3.20 1.70 -14.61
CA ARG A 76 -3.72 1.38 -15.93
C ARG A 76 -4.11 -0.10 -16.07
N ASN A 77 -3.24 -0.99 -15.63
CA ASN A 77 -3.48 -2.43 -15.67
C ASN A 77 -4.08 -2.96 -14.38
N ALA A 78 -3.82 -2.27 -13.27
CA ALA A 78 -4.29 -2.62 -11.93
C ALA A 78 -3.94 -4.06 -11.51
N GLU A 79 -2.80 -4.56 -11.97
CA GLU A 79 -2.26 -5.85 -11.52
C GLU A 79 -1.35 -5.67 -10.32
N TRP A 80 -0.58 -4.61 -10.33
CA TRP A 80 0.30 -4.22 -9.24
C TRP A 80 0.36 -2.69 -9.23
N VAL A 81 -0.25 -2.10 -8.22
CA VAL A 81 -0.23 -0.65 -8.04
C VAL A 81 0.69 -0.33 -6.87
N ALA A 82 1.63 0.58 -7.09
CA ALA A 82 2.52 1.07 -6.05
C ALA A 82 2.16 2.52 -5.72
N MET A 83 1.95 2.79 -4.43
CA MET A 83 1.65 4.13 -3.94
C MET A 83 2.81 4.60 -3.07
N ASP A 84 3.50 5.65 -3.49
CA ASP A 84 4.70 6.15 -2.82
C ASP A 84 4.36 7.26 -1.83
N TYR A 85 4.53 6.99 -0.55
CA TYR A 85 4.36 7.97 0.54
C TYR A 85 5.69 8.41 1.14
N SER A 86 6.81 8.16 0.46
CA SER A 86 8.16 8.45 0.93
C SER A 86 8.66 7.45 1.98
N ASP A 87 8.17 7.49 3.21
CA ASP A 87 8.56 6.54 4.26
C ASP A 87 7.90 5.18 4.09
N VAL A 88 6.77 5.15 3.42
CA VAL A 88 5.96 3.94 3.25
C VAL A 88 5.65 3.75 1.78
N LEU A 89 5.85 2.56 1.28
CA LEU A 89 5.49 2.19 -0.07
C LEU A 89 4.37 1.15 0.02
N VAL A 90 3.21 1.48 -0.53
CA VAL A 90 2.04 0.60 -0.51
C VAL A 90 2.00 -0.17 -1.82
N HIS A 91 1.89 -1.49 -1.73
CA HIS A 91 1.77 -2.37 -2.89
C HIS A 91 0.41 -3.05 -2.85
N VAL A 92 -0.39 -2.81 -3.87
CA VAL A 92 -1.69 -3.47 -4.03
C VAL A 92 -1.60 -4.37 -5.25
N PHE A 93 -1.71 -5.67 -5.02
CA PHE A 93 -1.55 -6.68 -6.08
C PHE A 93 -2.84 -7.42 -6.36
N GLN A 94 -2.98 -7.89 -7.59
CA GLN A 94 -3.83 -9.05 -7.83
C GLN A 94 -3.05 -10.30 -7.39
N PRO A 95 -3.73 -11.39 -7.00
CA PRO A 95 -3.04 -12.55 -6.42
C PRO A 95 -1.93 -13.12 -7.28
N GLU A 96 -2.14 -13.20 -8.59
CA GLU A 96 -1.15 -13.76 -9.51
C GLU A 96 0.11 -12.90 -9.58
N ALA A 97 -0.05 -11.58 -9.62
CA ALA A 97 1.08 -10.66 -9.64
C ALA A 97 1.85 -10.71 -8.34
N ARG A 98 1.15 -10.81 -7.21
CA ARG A 98 1.79 -10.90 -5.89
C ARG A 98 2.70 -12.13 -5.81
N GLU A 99 2.21 -13.25 -6.26
CA GLU A 99 2.97 -14.50 -6.27
C GLU A 99 4.16 -14.41 -7.20
N PHE A 100 3.98 -13.85 -8.38
CA PHE A 100 5.03 -13.73 -9.38
C PHE A 100 6.18 -12.83 -8.91
N TYR A 101 5.88 -11.65 -8.36
CA TYR A 101 6.90 -10.70 -7.94
C TYR A 101 7.49 -10.99 -6.57
N ASN A 102 6.71 -11.60 -5.69
CA ASN A 102 7.16 -12.14 -4.41
C ASN A 102 8.01 -11.16 -3.56
N LEU A 103 7.49 -9.95 -3.35
CA LEU A 103 8.20 -8.91 -2.60
C LEU A 103 8.40 -9.23 -1.12
N GLU A 104 7.72 -10.25 -0.62
CA GLU A 104 7.74 -10.59 0.81
C GLU A 104 8.97 -11.39 1.22
N HIS A 105 9.84 -11.70 0.30
CA HIS A 105 11.08 -12.44 0.58
C HIS A 105 12.30 -11.58 0.72
#